data_63c268b889c4d35d69c137b0b36419e2
#
_entry.id   63c268b889c4d35d69c137b0b36419e2
#
_cell.length_a   1.000
_cell.length_b   1.000
_cell.length_c   1.000
_cell.angle_alpha   90.00
_cell.angle_beta   90.00
_cell.angle_gamma   90.00
#
_symmetry.space_group_name_H-M   'P 1'
#
loop_
_entity.id
_entity.type
_entity.pdbx_description
1 polymer ?
#
loop_
_entity_poly.entity_id
_entity_poly.type
_entity_poly.pdbx_seq_one_letter_code
_entity_poly.pdbx_strand_id
1 'polypeptide(L)'
;VNSILVMTVVASMSGCATILSDRRYPVTIDNADGPTFFSVQDRKHNVIHQGVTPQQVTLDAKAFPYWPAKYSIAFAGAQSATQVKEVKAGLDPWSAGNLLLGGIPGFAVDGASGAMFKLPKSIQGSVPSQYAVTNSSQGSQLIATAMQSASPRISDLDGGGVLSETTQGMPSSSDVQMASATEPINTQGNIVTR
;
A
#
# COMPACT_ATOMS: atom_id res chain seq x y z
N VAL A 1 51.46 26.56 1.10
CA VAL A 1 50.38 27.45 0.58
C VAL A 1 49.46 26.71 -0.39
N ASN A 2 49.99 25.90 -1.30
CA ASN A 2 49.17 25.18 -2.32
C ASN A 2 48.24 24.12 -1.71
N SER A 3 48.65 23.41 -0.66
CA SER A 3 47.82 22.36 -0.05
C SER A 3 46.58 22.92 0.68
N ILE A 4 46.74 24.09 1.32
CA ILE A 4 45.62 24.76 2.00
C ILE A 4 44.62 25.28 0.99
N LEU A 5 45.06 25.83 -0.16
CA LEU A 5 44.21 26.31 -1.22
C LEU A 5 43.38 25.19 -1.86
N VAL A 6 44.01 24.02 -2.12
CA VAL A 6 43.33 22.84 -2.65
C VAL A 6 42.28 22.32 -1.69
N MET A 7 42.59 22.30 -0.37
CA MET A 7 41.65 21.83 0.65
C MET A 7 40.43 22.75 0.80
N THR A 8 40.64 24.06 0.64
CA THR A 8 39.54 25.05 0.70
C THR A 8 38.61 24.95 -0.51
N VAL A 9 39.16 24.69 -1.71
CA VAL A 9 38.35 24.51 -2.93
C VAL A 9 37.55 23.21 -2.87
N VAL A 10 38.09 22.11 -2.33
CA VAL A 10 37.38 20.83 -2.18
C VAL A 10 36.25 20.95 -1.17
N ALA A 11 36.44 21.70 -0.07
CA ALA A 11 35.42 21.93 0.92
C ALA A 11 34.22 22.76 0.41
N SER A 12 34.43 23.66 -0.55
CA SER A 12 33.36 24.47 -1.15
C SER A 12 32.51 23.71 -2.19
N MET A 13 32.97 22.58 -2.69
CA MET A 13 32.21 21.79 -3.70
C MET A 13 31.24 20.77 -3.07
N SER A 14 31.33 20.50 -1.79
CA SER A 14 30.52 19.47 -1.12
C SER A 14 29.10 19.90 -0.75
N GLY A 15 28.71 21.15 -1.02
CA GLY A 15 27.42 21.71 -0.58
C GLY A 15 26.27 21.66 -1.58
N CYS A 16 26.54 21.40 -2.87
CA CYS A 16 25.52 21.66 -3.91
C CYS A 16 24.48 20.56 -4.11
N ALA A 17 24.77 19.33 -3.75
CA ALA A 17 23.86 18.21 -4.00
C ALA A 17 22.68 18.18 -3.03
N THR A 18 22.90 18.56 -1.78
CA THR A 18 21.86 18.59 -0.74
C THR A 18 20.83 19.70 -0.97
N ILE A 19 21.15 20.71 -1.75
CA ILE A 19 20.29 21.86 -2.04
C ILE A 19 19.34 21.57 -3.21
N LEU A 20 19.71 20.64 -4.12
CA LEU A 20 18.98 20.39 -5.36
C LEU A 20 18.04 19.19 -5.31
N SER A 21 18.11 18.36 -4.29
CA SER A 21 17.26 17.18 -4.16
C SER A 21 16.58 17.13 -2.78
N ASP A 22 15.28 17.36 -2.78
CA ASP A 22 14.47 17.25 -1.57
C ASP A 22 14.32 15.78 -1.15
N ARG A 23 14.35 15.54 0.16
CA ARG A 23 14.02 14.23 0.72
C ARG A 23 12.53 14.01 0.86
N ARG A 24 11.78 15.10 0.90
CA ARG A 24 10.33 15.15 1.10
C ARG A 24 9.66 15.63 -0.17
N TYR A 25 8.79 14.79 -0.69
CA TYR A 25 8.09 15.05 -1.93
C TYR A 25 6.60 15.29 -1.67
N PRO A 26 6.05 16.42 -2.14
CA PRO A 26 4.62 16.59 -2.21
C PRO A 26 4.07 15.66 -3.29
N VAL A 27 3.30 14.67 -2.88
CA VAL A 27 2.67 13.67 -3.75
C VAL A 27 1.18 13.92 -3.76
N THR A 28 0.59 14.12 -4.92
CA THR A 28 -0.86 14.21 -5.08
C THR A 28 -1.45 12.81 -5.15
N ILE A 29 -2.36 12.51 -4.24
CA ILE A 29 -3.13 11.27 -4.26
C ILE A 29 -4.51 11.60 -4.77
N ASP A 30 -4.90 10.96 -5.86
CA ASP A 30 -6.15 11.21 -6.55
C ASP A 30 -6.83 9.90 -6.95
N ASN A 31 -8.11 9.95 -7.32
CA ASN A 31 -8.84 8.82 -7.86
C ASN A 31 -9.58 9.26 -9.13
N ALA A 32 -9.46 8.47 -10.19
CA ALA A 32 -9.94 8.85 -11.53
C ALA A 32 -11.45 9.15 -11.58
N ASP A 33 -12.24 8.40 -10.81
CA ASP A 33 -13.70 8.40 -10.90
C ASP A 33 -14.38 9.14 -9.72
N GLY A 34 -13.67 10.05 -9.06
CA GLY A 34 -14.22 10.90 -8.02
C GLY A 34 -13.64 10.67 -6.63
N PRO A 35 -14.11 11.43 -5.63
CA PRO A 35 -13.54 11.39 -4.28
C PRO A 35 -13.70 10.02 -3.62
N THR A 36 -12.63 9.50 -3.04
CA THR A 36 -12.68 8.31 -2.20
C THR A 36 -11.72 8.42 -1.02
N PHE A 37 -12.01 7.72 0.07
CA PHE A 37 -11.13 7.64 1.22
C PHE A 37 -9.90 6.82 0.88
N PHE A 38 -8.73 7.29 1.33
CA PHE A 38 -7.48 6.58 1.15
C PHE A 38 -6.66 6.51 2.44
N SER A 39 -5.78 5.53 2.51
CA SER A 39 -4.82 5.35 3.58
C SER A 39 -3.44 5.08 3.01
N VAL A 40 -2.44 5.78 3.51
CA VAL A 40 -1.02 5.59 3.17
C VAL A 40 -0.34 4.85 4.30
N GLN A 41 0.29 3.73 4.00
CA GLN A 41 1.04 2.93 4.95
C GLN A 41 2.50 2.83 4.56
N ASP A 42 3.36 2.78 5.55
CA ASP A 42 4.79 2.55 5.39
C ASP A 42 5.11 1.06 5.13
N ARG A 43 6.40 0.75 4.98
CA ARG A 43 6.89 -0.63 4.79
C ARG A 43 6.53 -1.56 5.97
N LYS A 44 6.30 -1.02 7.16
CA LYS A 44 5.93 -1.78 8.37
C LYS A 44 4.43 -1.88 8.57
N HIS A 45 3.65 -1.46 7.56
CA HIS A 45 2.19 -1.37 7.60
C HIS A 45 1.63 -0.37 8.63
N ASN A 46 2.47 0.57 9.12
CA ASN A 46 1.97 1.66 9.94
C ASN A 46 1.25 2.68 9.07
N VAL A 47 0.07 3.09 9.48
CA VAL A 47 -0.67 4.17 8.81
C VAL A 47 0.03 5.50 9.13
N ILE A 48 0.52 6.18 8.10
CA ILE A 48 1.20 7.47 8.21
C ILE A 48 0.33 8.65 7.78
N HIS A 49 -0.66 8.38 6.93
CA HIS A 49 -1.63 9.40 6.50
C HIS A 49 -2.94 8.77 6.07
N GLN A 50 -4.05 9.49 6.30
CA GLN A 50 -5.39 9.14 5.82
C GLN A 50 -6.11 10.40 5.38
N GLY A 51 -6.99 10.28 4.39
CA GLY A 51 -7.76 11.40 3.89
C GLY A 51 -8.73 11.00 2.78
N VAL A 52 -9.27 12.01 2.10
CA VAL A 52 -10.15 11.82 0.94
C VAL A 52 -9.49 12.46 -0.27
N THR A 53 -9.52 11.75 -1.40
CA THR A 53 -8.98 12.25 -2.67
C THR A 53 -9.86 13.36 -3.27
N PRO A 54 -9.29 14.32 -4.01
CA PRO A 54 -7.85 14.55 -4.22
C PRO A 54 -7.20 15.22 -3.02
N GLN A 55 -5.99 14.79 -2.64
CA GLN A 55 -5.23 15.40 -1.55
C GLN A 55 -3.73 15.34 -1.81
N GLN A 56 -3.00 16.39 -1.43
CA GLN A 56 -1.54 16.40 -1.46
C GLN A 56 -0.98 15.97 -0.11
N VAL A 57 -0.05 15.01 -0.13
CA VAL A 57 0.61 14.44 1.04
C VAL A 57 2.11 14.53 0.87
N THR A 58 2.82 15.00 1.89
CA THR A 58 4.28 15.04 1.86
C THR A 58 4.85 13.72 2.37
N LEU A 59 5.60 13.02 1.50
CA LEU A 59 6.19 11.72 1.78
C LEU A 59 7.72 11.77 1.69
N ASP A 60 8.41 11.03 2.54
CA ASP A 60 9.86 10.88 2.48
C ASP A 60 10.25 9.89 1.37
N ALA A 61 11.29 10.22 0.57
CA ALA A 61 11.76 9.35 -0.50
C ALA A 61 12.68 8.22 -0.01
N LYS A 62 13.19 8.31 1.23
CA LYS A 62 14.04 7.28 1.84
C LYS A 62 13.41 6.65 3.08
N ALA A 63 13.66 5.37 3.27
CA ALA A 63 13.33 4.66 4.51
C ALA A 63 14.51 4.66 5.50
N PHE A 64 15.72 4.40 5.00
CA PHE A 64 17.01 4.41 5.70
C PHE A 64 18.10 4.96 4.77
N PRO A 65 19.31 5.25 5.25
CA PRO A 65 20.44 5.55 4.37
C PRO A 65 20.58 4.48 3.30
N TYR A 66 20.69 4.89 2.02
CA TYR A 66 20.79 4.03 0.84
C TYR A 66 19.58 3.15 0.53
N TRP A 67 18.46 3.26 1.27
CA TRP A 67 17.26 2.46 1.04
C TRP A 67 16.08 3.32 0.61
N PRO A 68 15.48 3.05 -0.57
CA PRO A 68 14.31 3.78 -1.03
C PRO A 68 13.11 3.52 -0.13
N ALA A 69 12.26 4.53 0.04
CA ALA A 69 10.98 4.37 0.70
C ALA A 69 10.04 3.49 -0.14
N LYS A 70 9.19 2.74 0.54
CA LYS A 70 8.10 1.95 -0.05
C LYS A 70 6.83 2.25 0.73
N TYR A 71 5.78 2.57 0.01
CA TYR A 71 4.47 2.87 0.56
C TYR A 71 3.40 1.99 -0.08
N SER A 72 2.40 1.61 0.72
CA SER A 72 1.16 1.01 0.24
C SER A 72 0.05 2.04 0.38
N ILE A 73 -0.59 2.39 -0.73
CA ILE A 73 -1.69 3.34 -0.77
C ILE A 73 -2.95 2.57 -1.11
N ALA A 74 -3.86 2.52 -0.15
CA ALA A 74 -5.13 1.83 -0.29
C ALA A 74 -6.24 2.86 -0.49
N PHE A 75 -7.06 2.64 -1.52
CA PHE A 75 -8.25 3.43 -1.86
C PHE A 75 -9.48 2.61 -1.46
N ALA A 76 -10.37 3.18 -0.65
CA ALA A 76 -11.52 2.49 -0.14
C ALA A 76 -12.62 2.34 -1.20
N GLY A 77 -13.00 1.10 -1.48
CA GLY A 77 -14.10 0.78 -2.38
C GLY A 77 -15.01 -0.28 -1.75
N ALA A 78 -16.31 -0.05 -1.79
CA ALA A 78 -17.32 -1.03 -1.39
C ALA A 78 -17.36 -2.23 -2.34
N GLN A 79 -18.01 -3.32 -1.94
CA GLN A 79 -18.20 -4.53 -2.77
C GLN A 79 -16.90 -5.07 -3.38
N SER A 80 -15.83 -5.15 -2.58
CA SER A 80 -14.50 -5.63 -3.00
C SER A 80 -13.78 -4.73 -4.03
N ALA A 81 -14.25 -3.50 -4.25
CA ALA A 81 -13.60 -2.53 -5.12
C ALA A 81 -12.43 -1.78 -4.46
N THR A 82 -12.06 -2.15 -3.23
CA THR A 82 -10.87 -1.59 -2.56
C THR A 82 -9.62 -1.91 -3.35
N GLN A 83 -8.85 -0.88 -3.69
CA GLN A 83 -7.63 -1.00 -4.46
C GLN A 83 -6.41 -0.66 -3.62
N VAL A 84 -5.36 -1.47 -3.73
CA VAL A 84 -4.07 -1.21 -3.09
C VAL A 84 -3.00 -1.01 -4.15
N LYS A 85 -2.28 0.11 -4.08
CA LYS A 85 -1.13 0.41 -4.94
C LYS A 85 0.14 0.49 -4.11
N GLU A 86 1.15 -0.26 -4.53
CA GLU A 86 2.49 -0.12 -3.98
C GLU A 86 3.28 0.92 -4.76
N VAL A 87 3.91 1.82 -4.02
CA VAL A 87 4.77 2.88 -4.58
C VAL A 87 6.13 2.78 -3.92
N LYS A 88 7.15 2.65 -4.74
CA LYS A 88 8.55 2.64 -4.32
C LYS A 88 9.27 3.86 -4.89
N ALA A 89 10.07 4.52 -4.07
CA ALA A 89 10.92 5.59 -4.56
C ALA A 89 11.95 5.03 -5.55
N GLY A 90 12.07 5.70 -6.69
CA GLY A 90 13.07 5.41 -7.71
C GLY A 90 14.36 6.18 -7.46
N LEU A 91 15.42 5.84 -8.20
CA LEU A 91 16.63 6.66 -8.24
C LEU A 91 16.33 7.97 -8.99
N ASP A 92 16.77 9.08 -8.45
CA ASP A 92 16.73 10.36 -9.14
C ASP A 92 17.86 10.38 -10.21
N PRO A 93 17.56 10.62 -11.50
CA PRO A 93 18.57 10.75 -12.53
C PRO A 93 19.65 11.77 -12.21
N TRP A 94 19.34 12.79 -11.41
CA TRP A 94 20.27 13.79 -10.95
C TRP A 94 21.41 13.23 -10.09
N SER A 95 21.16 12.14 -9.37
CA SER A 95 22.19 11.43 -8.59
C SER A 95 23.30 10.84 -9.46
N ALA A 96 23.00 10.48 -10.71
CA ALA A 96 23.99 10.05 -11.69
C ALA A 96 24.92 11.19 -12.10
N GLY A 97 24.40 12.41 -12.24
CA GLY A 97 25.20 13.61 -12.45
C GLY A 97 26.16 13.89 -11.31
N ASN A 98 25.71 13.72 -10.08
CA ASN A 98 26.55 13.89 -8.89
C ASN A 98 27.65 12.84 -8.79
N LEU A 99 27.40 11.61 -9.23
CA LEU A 99 28.44 10.58 -9.31
C LEU A 99 29.52 10.97 -10.34
N LEU A 100 29.11 11.55 -11.46
CA LEU A 100 30.03 11.96 -12.54
C LEU A 100 30.88 13.17 -12.13
N LEU A 101 30.32 14.14 -11.44
CA LEU A 101 30.97 15.41 -11.06
C LEU A 101 31.58 15.35 -9.65
N GLY A 102 30.89 14.73 -8.70
CA GLY A 102 31.30 14.62 -7.28
C GLY A 102 31.99 13.33 -6.90
N GLY A 103 32.05 12.36 -7.82
CA GLY A 103 32.68 11.06 -7.60
C GLY A 103 32.06 10.25 -6.47
N ILE A 104 32.83 9.30 -5.92
CA ILE A 104 32.40 8.44 -4.80
C ILE A 104 31.99 9.21 -3.56
N PRO A 105 32.70 10.29 -3.12
CA PRO A 105 32.27 11.07 -1.97
C PRO A 105 30.92 11.74 -2.14
N GLY A 106 30.63 12.33 -3.31
CA GLY A 106 29.33 12.94 -3.60
C GLY A 106 28.18 11.92 -3.57
N PHE A 107 28.38 10.77 -4.20
CA PHE A 107 27.40 9.69 -4.18
C PHE A 107 27.15 9.15 -2.75
N ALA A 108 28.18 9.04 -1.92
CA ALA A 108 28.04 8.60 -0.53
C ALA A 108 27.18 9.58 0.30
N VAL A 109 27.35 10.89 0.11
CA VAL A 109 26.56 11.91 0.77
C VAL A 109 25.11 11.88 0.30
N ASP A 110 24.85 11.72 -0.99
CA ASP A 110 23.50 11.63 -1.56
C ASP A 110 22.75 10.40 -1.05
N GLY A 111 23.44 9.26 -0.97
CA GLY A 111 22.85 8.04 -0.41
C GLY A 111 22.51 8.16 1.07
N ALA A 112 23.43 8.74 1.86
CA ALA A 112 23.23 8.97 3.29
C ALA A 112 22.11 9.98 3.56
N SER A 113 22.05 11.06 2.79
CA SER A 113 21.02 12.11 2.90
C SER A 113 19.65 11.63 2.36
N GLY A 114 19.63 10.73 1.39
CA GLY A 114 18.45 10.27 0.66
C GLY A 114 18.10 11.11 -0.57
N ALA A 115 18.96 12.05 -0.94
CA ALA A 115 18.81 12.90 -2.12
C ALA A 115 18.86 12.10 -3.44
N MET A 116 19.34 10.87 -3.40
CA MET A 116 19.36 9.98 -4.55
C MET A 116 18.01 9.35 -4.90
N PHE A 117 16.97 9.52 -4.07
CA PHE A 117 15.66 8.89 -4.28
C PHE A 117 14.59 9.92 -4.57
N LYS A 118 13.64 9.53 -5.45
CA LYS A 118 12.53 10.36 -5.89
C LYS A 118 11.22 9.59 -5.89
N LEU A 119 10.15 10.22 -5.41
CA LEU A 119 8.79 9.73 -5.49
C LEU A 119 8.06 10.30 -6.72
N PRO A 120 7.06 9.59 -7.26
CA PRO A 120 6.19 10.13 -8.29
C PRO A 120 5.43 11.36 -7.76
N LYS A 121 5.18 12.32 -8.62
CA LYS A 121 4.44 13.55 -8.26
C LYS A 121 2.95 13.29 -8.00
N SER A 122 2.39 12.27 -8.62
CA SER A 122 0.99 11.90 -8.51
C SER A 122 0.80 10.40 -8.47
N ILE A 123 -0.15 9.95 -7.67
CA ILE A 123 -0.57 8.56 -7.55
C ILE A 123 -2.08 8.53 -7.73
N GLN A 124 -2.54 7.78 -8.72
CA GLN A 124 -3.93 7.75 -9.11
C GLN A 124 -4.57 6.40 -8.78
N GLY A 125 -5.66 6.41 -8.02
CA GLY A 125 -6.58 5.29 -7.82
C GLY A 125 -7.52 5.14 -9.01
N SER A 126 -8.22 4.00 -9.07
CA SER A 126 -9.25 3.72 -10.08
C SER A 126 -10.46 3.03 -9.45
N VAL A 127 -10.86 3.49 -8.27
CA VAL A 127 -12.10 3.03 -7.63
C VAL A 127 -13.27 3.71 -8.31
N PRO A 128 -14.21 2.95 -8.92
CA PRO A 128 -15.38 3.52 -9.59
C PRO A 128 -16.26 4.31 -8.60
N SER A 129 -16.81 5.43 -9.05
CA SER A 129 -17.57 6.36 -8.20
C SER A 129 -18.74 5.72 -7.45
N GLN A 130 -19.41 4.72 -8.06
CA GLN A 130 -20.50 3.99 -7.42
C GLN A 130 -20.08 3.13 -6.22
N TYR A 131 -18.81 2.81 -6.12
CA TYR A 131 -18.24 2.04 -4.99
C TYR A 131 -17.33 2.89 -4.10
N ALA A 132 -17.09 4.15 -4.47
CA ALA A 132 -16.23 5.04 -3.71
C ALA A 132 -16.83 5.34 -2.33
N VAL A 133 -15.98 5.26 -1.29
CA VAL A 133 -16.37 5.50 0.09
C VAL A 133 -15.56 6.66 0.63
N THR A 134 -16.23 7.73 1.02
CA THR A 134 -15.59 8.95 1.56
C THR A 134 -15.61 8.99 3.10
N ASN A 135 -16.46 8.18 3.74
CA ASN A 135 -16.53 8.10 5.19
C ASN A 135 -15.27 7.41 5.75
N SER A 136 -14.58 8.07 6.68
CA SER A 136 -13.30 7.61 7.22
C SER A 136 -13.41 6.30 8.03
N SER A 137 -14.45 6.12 8.82
CA SER A 137 -14.64 4.91 9.62
C SER A 137 -14.95 3.69 8.75
N GLN A 138 -15.85 3.83 7.80
CA GLN A 138 -16.18 2.78 6.83
C GLN A 138 -15.00 2.50 5.91
N GLY A 139 -14.34 3.53 5.40
CA GLY A 139 -13.17 3.40 4.53
C GLY A 139 -12.02 2.67 5.22
N SER A 140 -11.73 2.98 6.47
CA SER A 140 -10.68 2.30 7.24
C SER A 140 -10.98 0.82 7.44
N GLN A 141 -12.24 0.45 7.70
CA GLN A 141 -12.65 -0.96 7.85
C GLN A 141 -12.49 -1.73 6.54
N LEU A 142 -12.94 -1.17 5.41
CA LEU A 142 -12.80 -1.79 4.10
C LEU A 142 -11.34 -2.01 3.72
N ILE A 143 -10.48 -1.02 3.96
CA ILE A 143 -9.04 -1.13 3.72
C ILE A 143 -8.41 -2.20 4.61
N ALA A 144 -8.73 -2.23 5.91
CA ALA A 144 -8.21 -3.23 6.83
C ALA A 144 -8.60 -4.65 6.40
N THR A 145 -9.85 -4.87 6.03
CA THR A 145 -10.34 -6.16 5.53
C THR A 145 -9.63 -6.58 4.25
N ALA A 146 -9.46 -5.67 3.29
CA ALA A 146 -8.77 -5.95 2.04
C ALA A 146 -7.29 -6.29 2.24
N MET A 147 -6.61 -5.61 3.16
CA MET A 147 -5.21 -5.89 3.46
C MET A 147 -5.01 -7.21 4.20
N GLN A 148 -5.94 -7.60 5.09
CA GLN A 148 -5.92 -8.91 5.76
C GLN A 148 -6.12 -10.05 4.77
N SER A 149 -7.02 -9.90 3.81
CA SER A 149 -7.27 -10.91 2.77
C SER A 149 -6.12 -11.04 1.77
N ALA A 150 -5.34 -9.96 1.57
CA ALA A 150 -4.17 -9.96 0.68
C ALA A 150 -2.90 -10.52 1.34
N SER A 151 -2.86 -10.67 2.67
CA SER A 151 -1.74 -11.32 3.36
C SER A 151 -1.82 -12.83 3.16
N PRO A 152 -0.76 -13.49 2.65
CA PRO A 152 -0.74 -14.95 2.53
C PRO A 152 -0.94 -15.56 3.92
N ARG A 153 -1.93 -16.44 4.05
CA ARG A 153 -2.14 -17.19 5.29
C ARG A 153 -0.94 -18.11 5.49
N ILE A 154 -0.34 -18.06 6.66
CA ILE A 154 0.79 -18.95 7.05
C ILE A 154 0.39 -20.43 6.96
N SER A 155 -0.91 -20.74 6.96
CA SER A 155 -1.42 -22.12 6.77
C SER A 155 -1.09 -22.73 5.40
N ASP A 156 -0.75 -21.93 4.39
CA ASP A 156 -0.43 -22.47 3.06
C ASP A 156 1.06 -22.82 2.89
N LEU A 157 1.87 -22.60 3.92
CA LEU A 157 3.30 -22.95 3.91
C LEU A 157 3.63 -24.25 4.64
N ASP A 158 2.66 -24.90 5.28
CA ASP A 158 2.85 -26.19 5.95
C ASP A 158 2.39 -27.36 5.07
N GLY A 159 2.86 -27.37 3.84
CA GLY A 159 2.76 -28.48 2.89
C GLY A 159 3.83 -29.55 3.14
N GLY A 160 4.05 -29.90 4.41
CA GLY A 160 4.82 -31.09 4.78
C GLY A 160 3.98 -32.34 4.53
N GLY A 161 4.28 -33.05 3.43
CA GLY A 161 3.63 -34.30 3.07
C GLY A 161 3.70 -35.33 4.20
N VAL A 162 2.55 -35.71 4.70
CA VAL A 162 2.36 -36.97 5.41
C VAL A 162 1.59 -37.87 4.48
N LEU A 163 2.30 -38.83 3.92
CA LEU A 163 1.72 -40.03 3.32
C LEU A 163 0.93 -40.75 4.41
N SER A 164 -0.37 -40.67 4.36
CA SER A 164 -1.25 -41.55 5.13
C SER A 164 -1.86 -42.57 4.20
N GLU A 165 -1.41 -43.76 4.49
CA GLU A 165 -1.72 -45.07 3.96
C GLU A 165 -3.23 -45.30 3.88
N THR A 166 -3.64 -45.84 2.75
CA THR A 166 -4.95 -46.37 2.42
C THR A 166 -5.29 -47.49 3.39
N THR A 167 -6.39 -47.38 4.13
CA THR A 167 -7.12 -48.51 4.65
C THR A 167 -8.58 -48.40 4.26
N GLN A 168 -8.96 -49.25 3.33
CA GLN A 168 -10.34 -49.54 2.94
C GLN A 168 -11.13 -50.09 4.13
N GLY A 169 -12.31 -49.51 4.37
CA GLY A 169 -13.33 -50.06 5.23
C GLY A 169 -14.70 -49.84 4.60
N MET A 170 -15.31 -50.91 4.13
CA MET A 170 -16.60 -50.98 3.47
C MET A 170 -17.79 -50.64 4.39
N PRO A 171 -18.98 -50.36 3.83
CA PRO A 171 -20.08 -49.67 4.48
C PRO A 171 -20.98 -50.63 5.27
N SER A 172 -21.56 -50.12 6.35
CA SER A 172 -22.69 -50.77 7.03
C SER A 172 -23.92 -49.88 6.88
N SER A 173 -24.90 -50.46 6.29
CA SER A 173 -26.27 -50.02 6.08
C SER A 173 -27.12 -50.05 7.36
N SER A 174 -28.19 -49.31 7.35
CA SER A 174 -29.35 -49.17 8.23
C SER A 174 -29.29 -47.95 9.14
N ASP A 175 -30.19 -46.96 9.05
CA ASP A 175 -31.64 -47.06 9.16
C ASP A 175 -32.35 -45.87 8.48
N VAL A 176 -33.39 -46.25 7.78
CA VAL A 176 -34.48 -45.44 7.26
C VAL A 176 -35.43 -45.13 8.42
N GLN A 177 -35.75 -43.87 8.65
CA GLN A 177 -37.04 -43.54 9.26
C GLN A 177 -37.63 -42.23 8.72
N MET A 178 -38.73 -42.42 8.06
CA MET A 178 -39.71 -41.44 7.65
C MET A 178 -40.41 -40.81 8.87
N ALA A 179 -40.76 -39.54 8.75
CA ALA A 179 -42.05 -38.96 9.15
C ALA A 179 -42.01 -37.48 8.80
N SER A 180 -42.73 -37.05 7.83
CA SER A 180 -44.13 -36.69 7.75
C SER A 180 -44.39 -35.23 8.15
N ALA A 181 -44.65 -34.45 7.11
CA ALA A 181 -45.67 -33.41 6.89
C ALA A 181 -46.22 -32.65 8.10
N THR A 182 -46.24 -31.33 8.00
CA THR A 182 -47.48 -30.54 8.06
C THR A 182 -47.18 -29.04 7.83
N GLU A 183 -47.62 -28.51 6.71
CA GLU A 183 -48.02 -27.11 6.63
C GLU A 183 -49.33 -26.89 7.40
N PRO A 184 -49.68 -25.68 7.82
CA PRO A 184 -50.60 -24.96 6.99
C PRO A 184 -50.41 -23.41 6.91
N ILE A 185 -50.73 -22.96 5.74
CA ILE A 185 -51.19 -21.63 5.30
C ILE A 185 -52.04 -20.89 6.35
N ASN A 186 -51.80 -19.57 6.55
CA ASN A 186 -52.87 -18.65 6.83
C ASN A 186 -52.71 -17.30 6.12
N THR A 187 -53.66 -17.07 5.29
CA THR A 187 -54.05 -15.87 4.52
C THR A 187 -54.78 -14.89 5.44
N GLN A 188 -54.59 -13.61 5.23
CA GLN A 188 -55.46 -12.44 5.35
C GLN A 188 -54.59 -11.26 5.79
N GLY A 189 -54.41 -10.20 5.07
CA GLY A 189 -55.41 -9.34 4.40
C GLY A 189 -55.77 -8.20 5.36
N ASN A 190 -55.14 -7.04 5.22
CA ASN A 190 -55.88 -5.81 5.30
C ASN A 190 -55.10 -4.59 4.75
N ILE A 191 -55.70 -3.98 3.76
CA ILE A 191 -55.44 -2.64 3.23
C ILE A 191 -56.15 -1.68 4.13
N VAL A 192 -55.47 -0.61 4.61
CA VAL A 192 -56.16 0.63 5.03
C VAL A 192 -55.34 1.83 4.58
N THR A 193 -55.86 2.53 3.63
CA THR A 193 -55.60 3.91 3.23
C THR A 193 -55.96 4.89 4.34
N ARG A 194 -55.07 5.83 4.61
CA ARG A 194 -55.39 7.26 4.80
C ARG A 194 -54.15 8.10 4.64
#